data_8f95122c76e04187b00e5cde3e2e6019
#
_entry.id   8f95122c76e04187b00e5cde3e2e6019
#
_cell.length_a   1.000
_cell.length_b   1.000
_cell.length_c   1.000
_cell.angle_alpha   90.00
_cell.angle_beta   90.00
_cell.angle_gamma   90.00
#
_symmetry.space_group_name_H-M   'P 1'
#
loop_
_entity.id
_entity.type
_entity.pdbx_description
1 polymer ?
#
loop_
_entity_poly.entity_id
_entity_poly.type
_entity_poly.pdbx_seq_one_letter_code
_entity_poly.pdbx_strand_id
1 'polypeptide(L)'
;MNKKLKNNLEKKIRVIPNFPKKGIQFQDITSITDSKQLFTEVVNEISKYCKKNKFTKVAGIEARGFIFGSAVAYKLGLPFIPIRKKGKLPGKIVKQKYKLEYGMDEIQIHKHSITFRDKVLIVDDLIATGGTASAAAKLISKLGVKKIEFFMIIDLWNLKGSKKISKSYQIRSLM
;
A
#
# COMPACT_ATOMS: atom_id res chain seq x y z
N MET A 1 -1.59 5.81 17.26
CA MET A 1 -1.44 6.67 16.04
C MET A 1 -0.87 8.01 16.47
N ASN A 2 0.13 8.51 15.77
CA ASN A 2 0.75 9.79 16.07
C ASN A 2 -0.14 10.95 15.59
N LYS A 3 -0.90 11.56 16.53
CA LYS A 3 -1.81 12.67 16.22
C LYS A 3 -1.10 13.86 15.56
N LYS A 4 0.16 14.14 15.98
CA LYS A 4 0.97 15.22 15.40
C LYS A 4 1.26 14.96 13.92
N LEU A 5 1.67 13.74 13.58
CA LEU A 5 1.94 13.36 12.19
C LEU A 5 0.67 13.45 11.34
N LYS A 6 -0.46 12.95 11.84
CA LYS A 6 -1.75 13.08 11.14
C LYS A 6 -2.06 14.54 10.82
N ASN A 7 -2.02 15.41 11.79
CA ASN A 7 -2.32 16.85 11.61
C ASN A 7 -1.34 17.51 10.61
N ASN A 8 -0.05 17.11 10.63
CA ASN A 8 0.94 17.62 9.69
C ASN A 8 0.64 17.16 8.26
N LEU A 9 0.24 15.91 8.07
CA LEU A 9 -0.15 15.38 6.76
C LEU A 9 -1.38 16.10 6.23
N GLU A 10 -2.45 16.24 7.03
CA GLU A 10 -3.68 16.93 6.65
C GLU A 10 -3.45 18.39 6.20
N LYS A 11 -2.48 19.08 6.83
CA LYS A 11 -2.11 20.47 6.47
C LYS A 11 -1.23 20.57 5.23
N LYS A 12 -0.44 19.55 4.92
CA LYS A 12 0.62 19.62 3.89
C LYS A 12 0.26 18.91 2.60
N ILE A 13 -0.63 17.92 2.64
CA ILE A 13 -1.07 17.23 1.43
C ILE A 13 -1.85 18.20 0.54
N ARG A 14 -1.35 18.37 -0.69
CA ARG A 14 -2.04 19.14 -1.70
C ARG A 14 -3.24 18.36 -2.22
N VAL A 15 -4.37 19.04 -2.30
CA VAL A 15 -5.59 18.49 -2.93
C VAL A 15 -5.78 19.21 -4.26
N ILE A 16 -5.72 18.45 -5.36
CA ILE A 16 -5.90 18.97 -6.71
C ILE A 16 -7.33 18.65 -7.14
N PRO A 17 -8.20 19.67 -7.27
CA PRO A 17 -9.58 19.44 -7.66
C PRO A 17 -9.68 19.06 -9.14
N ASN A 18 -10.67 18.22 -9.46
CA ASN A 18 -11.01 17.81 -10.82
C ASN A 18 -9.89 17.09 -11.59
N PHE A 19 -9.02 16.34 -10.92
CA PHE A 19 -7.97 15.55 -11.55
C PHE A 19 -8.13 14.05 -11.20
N PRO A 20 -7.98 13.11 -12.19
CA PRO A 20 -7.84 13.33 -13.64
C PRO A 20 -9.18 13.65 -14.33
N LYS A 21 -10.30 13.69 -13.60
CA LYS A 21 -11.65 13.96 -14.11
C LYS A 21 -12.40 14.89 -13.16
N LYS A 22 -13.38 15.62 -13.72
CA LYS A 22 -14.29 16.49 -12.95
C LYS A 22 -14.93 15.72 -11.77
N GLY A 23 -14.93 16.32 -10.59
CA GLY A 23 -15.49 15.77 -9.35
C GLY A 23 -14.50 14.96 -8.51
N ILE A 24 -13.29 14.63 -9.01
CA ILE A 24 -12.28 13.91 -8.24
C ILE A 24 -11.40 14.91 -7.50
N GLN A 25 -11.20 14.67 -6.19
CA GLN A 25 -10.27 15.41 -5.34
C GLN A 25 -9.00 14.58 -5.21
N PHE A 26 -8.00 14.86 -6.04
CA PHE A 26 -6.76 14.09 -6.08
C PHE A 26 -5.84 14.46 -4.93
N GLN A 27 -5.47 13.47 -4.13
CA GLN A 27 -4.52 13.63 -3.03
C GLN A 27 -3.10 13.47 -3.57
N ASP A 28 -2.36 14.56 -3.64
CA ASP A 28 -1.01 14.58 -4.22
C ASP A 28 0.04 14.22 -3.16
N ILE A 29 0.47 12.95 -3.20
CA ILE A 29 1.49 12.41 -2.30
C ILE A 29 2.89 13.00 -2.53
N THR A 30 3.13 13.70 -3.66
CA THR A 30 4.43 14.32 -3.89
C THR A 30 4.72 15.39 -2.84
N SER A 31 3.70 16.02 -2.29
CA SER A 31 3.83 16.93 -1.14
C SER A 31 4.42 16.27 0.13
N ILE A 32 4.35 14.93 0.24
CA ILE A 32 5.02 14.17 1.31
C ILE A 32 6.46 13.90 0.92
N THR A 33 6.69 13.45 -0.31
CA THR A 33 8.04 13.06 -0.80
C THR A 33 8.96 14.26 -0.97
N ASP A 34 8.43 15.42 -1.29
CA ASP A 34 9.17 16.70 -1.40
C ASP A 34 9.63 17.23 -0.02
N SER A 35 9.03 16.74 1.06
CA SER A 35 9.38 17.15 2.42
C SER A 35 10.23 16.08 3.11
N LYS A 36 11.53 16.36 3.29
CA LYS A 36 12.44 15.49 4.06
C LYS A 36 11.82 15.07 5.40
N GLN A 37 11.23 16.03 6.12
CA GLN A 37 10.64 15.76 7.43
C GLN A 37 9.45 14.82 7.33
N LEU A 38 8.45 15.14 6.49
CA LEU A 38 7.24 14.33 6.37
C LEU A 38 7.53 12.92 5.85
N PHE A 39 8.37 12.82 4.82
CA PHE A 39 8.77 11.52 4.30
C PHE A 39 9.43 10.66 5.37
N THR A 40 10.37 11.25 6.13
CA THR A 40 11.04 10.56 7.24
C THR A 40 10.04 10.14 8.32
N GLU A 41 9.12 11.02 8.73
CA GLU A 41 8.12 10.72 9.76
C GLU A 41 7.18 9.59 9.33
N VAL A 42 6.71 9.61 8.07
CA VAL A 42 5.87 8.55 7.48
C VAL A 42 6.59 7.21 7.46
N VAL A 43 7.81 7.16 6.92
CA VAL A 43 8.62 5.94 6.88
C VAL A 43 8.89 5.41 8.29
N ASN A 44 9.17 6.29 9.25
CA ASN A 44 9.39 5.91 10.65
C ASN A 44 8.14 5.28 11.29
N GLU A 45 6.97 5.85 11.07
CA GLU A 45 5.72 5.33 11.66
C GLU A 45 5.35 3.96 11.07
N ILE A 46 5.49 3.78 9.75
CA ILE A 46 5.28 2.48 9.10
C ILE A 46 6.31 1.46 9.61
N SER A 47 7.58 1.85 9.71
CA SER A 47 8.66 0.98 10.19
C SER A 47 8.42 0.53 11.64
N LYS A 48 8.00 1.45 12.51
CA LYS A 48 7.64 1.15 13.89
C LYS A 48 6.52 0.12 13.97
N TYR A 49 5.48 0.29 13.15
CA TYR A 49 4.38 -0.66 13.06
C TYR A 49 4.84 -2.02 12.57
N CYS A 50 5.63 -2.05 11.49
CA CYS A 50 6.18 -3.25 10.88
C CYS A 50 7.00 -4.06 11.91
N LYS A 51 7.93 -3.40 12.60
CA LYS A 51 8.80 -4.02 13.63
C LYS A 51 7.99 -4.56 14.81
N LYS A 52 7.04 -3.76 15.35
CA LYS A 52 6.20 -4.16 16.48
C LYS A 52 5.42 -5.44 16.18
N ASN A 53 4.91 -5.59 14.97
CA ASN A 53 4.09 -6.74 14.56
C ASN A 53 4.90 -7.88 13.93
N LYS A 54 6.24 -7.77 13.91
CA LYS A 54 7.18 -8.80 13.44
C LYS A 54 6.88 -9.26 12.01
N PHE A 55 6.65 -8.31 11.09
CA PHE A 55 6.56 -8.62 9.66
C PHE A 55 7.92 -9.04 9.13
N THR A 56 7.92 -9.99 8.20
CA THR A 56 9.14 -10.55 7.59
C THR A 56 9.40 -9.99 6.21
N LYS A 57 8.38 -9.43 5.57
CA LYS A 57 8.47 -8.84 4.23
C LYS A 57 7.57 -7.62 4.11
N VAL A 58 8.01 -6.67 3.30
CA VAL A 58 7.22 -5.49 2.92
C VAL A 58 6.88 -5.61 1.44
N ALA A 59 5.61 -5.55 1.09
CA ALA A 59 5.15 -5.51 -0.29
C ALA A 59 4.64 -4.10 -0.62
N GLY A 60 4.95 -3.60 -1.81
CA GLY A 60 4.44 -2.33 -2.31
C GLY A 60 3.63 -2.52 -3.59
N ILE A 61 2.55 -1.76 -3.75
CA ILE A 61 1.74 -1.81 -4.97
C ILE A 61 2.25 -0.77 -5.98
N GLU A 62 2.43 -1.17 -7.24
CA GLU A 62 2.87 -0.26 -8.31
C GLU A 62 1.85 0.83 -8.55
N ALA A 63 2.26 2.10 -8.65
CA ALA A 63 3.66 2.57 -8.58
C ALA A 63 3.97 3.25 -7.24
N ARG A 64 3.00 3.96 -6.63
CA ARG A 64 3.22 4.86 -5.49
C ARG A 64 3.52 4.13 -4.19
N GLY A 65 2.99 2.92 -4.00
CA GLY A 65 3.35 2.05 -2.89
C GLY A 65 4.83 1.65 -2.85
N PHE A 66 5.52 1.69 -4.00
CA PHE A 66 6.96 1.40 -4.05
C PHE A 66 7.79 2.45 -3.31
N ILE A 67 7.41 3.71 -3.39
CA ILE A 67 8.14 4.81 -2.77
C ILE A 67 8.29 4.58 -1.25
N PHE A 68 7.18 4.32 -0.59
CA PHE A 68 7.16 4.13 0.86
C PHE A 68 7.56 2.71 1.28
N GLY A 69 7.07 1.71 0.54
CA GLY A 69 7.35 0.30 0.84
C GLY A 69 8.85 -0.03 0.74
N SER A 70 9.55 0.44 -0.28
CA SER A 70 11.00 0.23 -0.43
C SER A 70 11.79 0.95 0.65
N ALA A 71 11.42 2.18 1.00
CA ALA A 71 12.08 2.94 2.06
C ALA A 71 11.92 2.26 3.44
N VAL A 72 10.74 1.72 3.73
CA VAL A 72 10.48 0.95 4.96
C VAL A 72 11.28 -0.35 4.98
N ALA A 73 11.29 -1.10 3.88
CA ALA A 73 12.03 -2.34 3.74
C ALA A 73 13.54 -2.10 3.94
N TYR A 74 14.11 -1.10 3.27
CA TYR A 74 15.50 -0.70 3.43
C TYR A 74 15.83 -0.34 4.89
N LYS A 75 15.01 0.52 5.50
CA LYS A 75 15.21 0.95 6.90
C LYS A 75 15.22 -0.20 7.89
N LEU A 76 14.46 -1.27 7.62
CA LEU A 76 14.33 -2.42 8.52
C LEU A 76 15.23 -3.60 8.15
N GLY A 77 15.97 -3.53 7.04
CA GLY A 77 16.74 -4.66 6.50
C GLY A 77 15.84 -5.83 6.07
N LEU A 78 14.61 -5.55 5.62
CA LEU A 78 13.64 -6.55 5.17
C LEU A 78 13.59 -6.62 3.63
N PRO A 79 13.26 -7.79 3.05
CA PRO A 79 12.98 -7.89 1.63
C PRO A 79 11.81 -6.99 1.22
N PHE A 80 11.98 -6.26 0.10
CA PHE A 80 10.92 -5.54 -0.58
C PHE A 80 10.36 -6.38 -1.72
N ILE A 81 9.05 -6.53 -1.76
CA ILE A 81 8.33 -7.34 -2.74
C ILE A 81 7.47 -6.43 -3.63
N PRO A 82 7.84 -6.21 -4.89
CA PRO A 82 7.05 -5.41 -5.80
C PRO A 82 5.81 -6.17 -6.29
N ILE A 83 4.63 -5.60 -6.07
CA ILE A 83 3.38 -6.03 -6.70
C ILE A 83 3.20 -5.18 -7.95
N ARG A 84 3.34 -5.79 -9.13
CA ARG A 84 3.43 -5.08 -10.40
C ARG A 84 2.18 -5.22 -11.25
N LYS A 85 1.93 -4.25 -12.09
CA LYS A 85 0.92 -4.31 -13.15
C LYS A 85 1.27 -5.35 -14.20
N LYS A 86 0.26 -5.83 -14.94
CA LYS A 86 0.39 -6.83 -16.01
C LYS A 86 1.57 -6.52 -16.95
N GLY A 87 2.37 -7.55 -17.25
CA GLY A 87 3.48 -7.48 -18.20
C GLY A 87 4.75 -6.78 -17.71
N LYS A 88 4.82 -6.41 -16.41
CA LYS A 88 5.99 -5.73 -15.83
C LYS A 88 6.97 -6.68 -15.13
N LEU A 89 6.62 -7.95 -14.96
CA LEU A 89 7.48 -8.96 -14.33
C LEU A 89 7.85 -10.06 -15.31
N PRO A 90 9.14 -10.36 -15.53
CA PRO A 90 9.59 -11.52 -16.29
C PRO A 90 9.51 -12.80 -15.44
N GLY A 91 9.57 -13.96 -16.09
CA GLY A 91 9.72 -15.26 -15.45
C GLY A 91 8.46 -15.83 -14.81
N LYS A 92 8.64 -16.67 -13.77
CA LYS A 92 7.53 -17.37 -13.11
C LYS A 92 6.77 -16.46 -12.16
N ILE A 93 5.53 -16.13 -12.50
CA ILE A 93 4.66 -15.20 -11.77
C ILE A 93 3.38 -15.87 -11.29
N VAL A 94 2.80 -15.29 -10.24
CA VAL A 94 1.39 -15.49 -9.84
C VAL A 94 0.65 -14.22 -10.18
N LYS A 95 -0.59 -14.32 -10.63
CA LYS A 95 -1.40 -13.19 -11.09
C LYS A 95 -2.78 -13.16 -10.47
N GLN A 96 -3.33 -11.96 -10.34
CA GLN A 96 -4.68 -11.71 -9.86
C GLN A 96 -5.34 -10.62 -10.68
N LYS A 97 -6.41 -10.98 -11.40
CA LYS A 97 -7.29 -10.00 -12.06
C LYS A 97 -8.24 -9.37 -11.05
N TYR A 98 -8.60 -8.13 -11.26
CA TYR A 98 -9.59 -7.42 -10.45
C TYR A 98 -10.33 -6.38 -11.27
N LYS A 99 -11.55 -6.07 -10.81
CA LYS A 99 -12.42 -5.09 -11.46
C LYS A 99 -12.05 -3.68 -11.02
N LEU A 100 -11.88 -2.78 -11.97
CA LEU A 100 -11.85 -1.34 -11.78
C LEU A 100 -13.25 -0.75 -11.97
N GLU A 101 -13.39 0.54 -11.75
CA GLU A 101 -14.63 1.26 -12.10
C GLU A 101 -14.94 1.13 -13.59
N TYR A 102 -13.89 1.16 -14.42
CA TYR A 102 -13.97 1.01 -15.86
C TYR A 102 -13.01 -0.10 -16.33
N GLY A 103 -13.53 -1.35 -16.43
CA GLY A 103 -12.78 -2.48 -16.97
C GLY A 103 -12.14 -3.40 -15.94
N MET A 104 -11.17 -4.18 -16.40
CA MET A 104 -10.42 -5.16 -15.62
C MET A 104 -8.92 -4.80 -15.67
N ASP A 105 -8.26 -4.99 -14.54
CA ASP A 105 -6.80 -4.87 -14.45
C ASP A 105 -6.21 -6.14 -13.82
N GLU A 106 -4.90 -6.30 -13.89
CA GLU A 106 -4.19 -7.46 -13.36
C GLU A 106 -2.94 -7.01 -12.63
N ILE A 107 -2.72 -7.59 -11.46
CA ILE A 107 -1.46 -7.44 -10.72
C ILE A 107 -0.75 -8.79 -10.61
N GLN A 108 0.57 -8.71 -10.51
CA GLN A 108 1.48 -9.84 -10.58
C GLN A 108 2.55 -9.77 -9.50
N ILE A 109 3.01 -10.95 -9.06
CA ILE A 109 4.12 -11.12 -8.12
C ILE A 109 4.96 -12.33 -8.55
N HIS A 110 6.27 -12.31 -8.29
CA HIS A 110 7.11 -13.50 -8.52
C HIS A 110 6.70 -14.65 -7.61
N LYS A 111 6.58 -15.86 -8.18
CA LYS A 111 6.13 -17.05 -7.45
C LYS A 111 7.01 -17.41 -6.26
N HIS A 112 8.31 -17.15 -6.33
CA HIS A 112 9.31 -17.48 -5.30
C HIS A 112 9.57 -16.37 -4.28
N SER A 113 8.96 -15.20 -4.44
CA SER A 113 9.28 -14.03 -3.61
C SER A 113 8.74 -14.10 -2.18
N ILE A 114 7.70 -14.90 -1.95
CA ILE A 114 7.03 -15.05 -0.67
C ILE A 114 6.75 -16.53 -0.41
N THR A 115 6.82 -16.95 0.85
CA THR A 115 6.50 -18.30 1.31
C THR A 115 5.36 -18.29 2.34
N PHE A 116 4.76 -19.43 2.61
CA PHE A 116 3.70 -19.59 3.61
C PHE A 116 4.11 -19.20 5.05
N ARG A 117 5.42 -19.16 5.34
CA ARG A 117 5.98 -18.77 6.64
C ARG A 117 6.07 -17.26 6.84
N ASP A 118 5.94 -16.51 5.76
CA ASP A 118 6.11 -15.05 5.81
C ASP A 118 4.90 -14.36 6.43
N LYS A 119 5.18 -13.20 7.03
CA LYS A 119 4.20 -12.20 7.46
C LYS A 119 4.42 -10.98 6.59
N VAL A 120 3.41 -10.61 5.82
CA VAL A 120 3.56 -9.57 4.79
C VAL A 120 2.79 -8.32 5.17
N LEU A 121 3.50 -7.19 5.20
CA LEU A 121 2.89 -5.86 5.28
C LEU A 121 2.79 -5.29 3.86
N ILE A 122 1.56 -5.06 3.39
CA ILE A 122 1.32 -4.37 2.12
C ILE A 122 1.27 -2.87 2.41
N VAL A 123 2.12 -2.12 1.74
CA VAL A 123 2.20 -0.66 1.86
C VAL A 123 1.74 -0.01 0.56
N ASP A 124 0.86 0.96 0.67
CA ASP A 124 0.47 1.82 -0.44
C ASP A 124 0.22 3.25 0.05
N ASP A 125 0.15 4.19 -0.87
CA ASP A 125 -0.07 5.59 -0.55
C ASP A 125 -1.51 5.87 -0.13
N LEU A 126 -2.49 5.30 -0.82
CA LEU A 126 -3.90 5.51 -0.48
C LEU A 126 -4.77 4.27 -0.70
N ILE A 127 -5.88 4.23 0.00
CA ILE A 127 -6.97 3.32 -0.29
C ILE A 127 -8.22 4.10 -0.68
N ALA A 128 -8.76 3.79 -1.87
CA ALA A 128 -10.02 4.34 -2.38
C ALA A 128 -11.17 3.31 -2.23
N THR A 129 -11.55 2.60 -3.27
CA THR A 129 -12.60 1.57 -3.24
C THR A 129 -12.14 0.21 -2.70
N GLY A 130 -10.84 0.04 -2.48
CA GLY A 130 -10.20 -1.19 -1.98
C GLY A 130 -10.09 -2.32 -3.01
N GLY A 131 -10.37 -2.07 -4.29
CA GLY A 131 -10.27 -3.08 -5.35
C GLY A 131 -8.87 -3.63 -5.49
N THR A 132 -7.88 -2.75 -5.70
CA THR A 132 -6.46 -3.11 -5.84
C THR A 132 -5.91 -3.75 -4.57
N ALA A 133 -6.22 -3.19 -3.39
CA ALA A 133 -5.79 -3.75 -2.11
C ALA A 133 -6.34 -5.18 -1.92
N SER A 134 -7.63 -5.41 -2.19
CA SER A 134 -8.22 -6.75 -2.13
C SER A 134 -7.54 -7.72 -3.09
N ALA A 135 -7.21 -7.27 -4.31
CA ALA A 135 -6.50 -8.09 -5.28
C ALA A 135 -5.08 -8.43 -4.79
N ALA A 136 -4.37 -7.47 -4.19
CA ALA A 136 -3.04 -7.67 -3.63
C ALA A 136 -3.04 -8.72 -2.51
N ALA A 137 -4.02 -8.65 -1.59
CA ALA A 137 -4.17 -9.66 -0.55
C ALA A 137 -4.45 -11.05 -1.13
N LYS A 138 -5.40 -11.15 -2.06
CA LYS A 138 -5.71 -12.42 -2.74
C LYS A 138 -4.50 -12.99 -3.49
N LEU A 139 -3.72 -12.13 -4.13
CA LEU A 139 -2.51 -12.52 -4.85
C LEU A 139 -1.48 -13.15 -3.90
N ILE A 140 -1.22 -12.52 -2.75
CA ILE A 140 -0.29 -13.03 -1.73
C ILE A 140 -0.83 -14.30 -1.07
N SER A 141 -2.14 -14.36 -0.79
CA SER A 141 -2.78 -15.56 -0.22
C SER A 141 -2.64 -16.80 -1.11
N LYS A 142 -2.57 -16.65 -2.44
CA LYS A 142 -2.28 -17.78 -3.37
C LYS A 142 -0.92 -18.42 -3.13
N LEU A 143 0.01 -17.73 -2.47
CA LEU A 143 1.32 -18.26 -2.07
C LEU A 143 1.31 -18.91 -0.68
N GLY A 144 0.13 -19.07 -0.08
CA GLY A 144 -0.06 -19.74 1.21
C GLY A 144 0.15 -18.85 2.43
N VAL A 145 0.37 -17.55 2.25
CA VAL A 145 0.58 -16.61 3.35
C VAL A 145 -0.70 -16.43 4.15
N LYS A 146 -0.62 -16.61 5.46
CA LYS A 146 -1.77 -16.47 6.38
C LYS A 146 -1.85 -15.09 7.03
N LYS A 147 -0.72 -14.42 7.27
CA LYS A 147 -0.69 -13.10 7.90
C LYS A 147 -0.35 -12.02 6.89
N ILE A 148 -1.39 -11.29 6.49
CA ILE A 148 -1.33 -10.17 5.55
C ILE A 148 -2.02 -8.99 6.24
N GLU A 149 -1.34 -7.85 6.30
CA GLU A 149 -1.90 -6.62 6.82
C GLU A 149 -1.58 -5.46 5.89
N PHE A 150 -2.32 -4.37 6.03
CA PHE A 150 -2.16 -3.19 5.20
C PHE A 150 -1.74 -1.99 6.02
N PHE A 151 -0.87 -1.18 5.42
CA PHE A 151 -0.57 0.15 5.93
C PHE A 151 -0.69 1.17 4.79
N MET A 152 -1.68 2.03 4.89
CA MET A 152 -1.95 3.10 3.93
C MET A 152 -1.55 4.43 4.54
N ILE A 153 -1.13 5.39 3.72
CA ILE A 153 -0.90 6.74 4.22
C ILE A 153 -2.23 7.46 4.33
N ILE A 154 -3.07 7.37 3.29
CA ILE A 154 -4.36 8.05 3.17
C ILE A 154 -5.49 7.03 3.06
N ASP A 155 -6.53 7.20 3.86
CA ASP A 155 -7.80 6.50 3.70
C ASP A 155 -8.87 7.44 3.14
N LEU A 156 -9.30 7.21 1.92
CA LEU A 156 -10.46 7.89 1.35
C LEU A 156 -11.75 7.23 1.88
N TRP A 157 -11.99 7.40 3.18
CA TRP A 157 -13.03 6.74 3.96
C TRP A 157 -14.44 6.82 3.33
N ASN A 158 -14.74 7.89 2.61
CA ASN A 158 -16.00 8.09 1.87
C ASN A 158 -16.21 7.04 0.77
N LEU A 159 -15.12 6.46 0.23
CA LEU A 159 -15.16 5.39 -0.77
C LEU A 159 -15.22 3.98 -0.16
N LYS A 160 -15.22 3.88 1.18
CA LYS A 160 -15.45 2.65 1.96
C LYS A 160 -14.48 1.50 1.68
N GLY A 161 -13.31 1.77 1.06
CA GLY A 161 -12.34 0.73 0.72
C GLY A 161 -11.71 0.07 1.94
N SER A 162 -11.34 0.86 2.94
CA SER A 162 -10.81 0.36 4.21
C SER A 162 -11.84 -0.51 4.95
N LYS A 163 -13.11 -0.10 4.97
CA LYS A 163 -14.21 -0.90 5.54
C LYS A 163 -14.40 -2.24 4.82
N LYS A 164 -14.18 -2.28 3.50
CA LYS A 164 -14.22 -3.52 2.72
C LYS A 164 -13.07 -4.46 3.09
N ILE A 165 -11.85 -3.92 3.21
CA ILE A 165 -10.64 -4.69 3.55
C ILE A 165 -10.70 -5.18 5.00
N SER A 166 -11.16 -4.35 5.94
CA SER A 166 -11.18 -4.67 7.38
C SER A 166 -12.06 -5.88 7.74
N LYS A 167 -12.93 -6.32 6.83
CA LYS A 167 -13.71 -7.57 7.01
C LYS A 167 -12.85 -8.83 7.02
N SER A 168 -11.66 -8.80 6.41
CA SER A 168 -10.81 -9.98 6.23
C SER A 168 -9.36 -9.76 6.64
N TYR A 169 -8.90 -8.52 6.70
CA TYR A 169 -7.50 -8.17 6.96
C TYR A 169 -7.40 -6.94 7.86
N GLN A 170 -6.35 -6.91 8.67
CA GLN A 170 -6.05 -5.67 9.40
C GLN A 170 -5.55 -4.61 8.43
N ILE A 171 -6.09 -3.41 8.56
CA ILE A 171 -5.69 -2.23 7.81
C ILE A 171 -5.47 -1.07 8.77
N ARG A 172 -4.43 -0.31 8.51
CA ARG A 172 -4.10 0.91 9.23
C ARG A 172 -3.83 2.03 8.24
N SER A 173 -4.22 3.25 8.61
CA SER A 173 -3.92 4.47 7.86
C SER A 173 -3.35 5.54 8.77
N LEU A 174 -2.65 6.53 8.21
CA LEU A 174 -2.16 7.70 8.94
C LEU A 174 -3.18 8.84 8.96
N MET A 175 -4.00 8.94 7.93
CA MET A 175 -5.10 9.91 7.83
C MET A 175 -6.24 9.35 7.01
#